data_ffff932b8129d09584292ed5ad6d5540
#
_entry.id   ffff932b8129d09584292ed5ad6d5540
#
_cell.length_a   1.000
_cell.length_b   1.000
_cell.length_c   1.000
_cell.angle_alpha   90.00
_cell.angle_beta   90.00
_cell.angle_gamma   90.00
#
_symmetry.space_group_name_H-M   'P 1'
#
loop_
_entity.id
_entity.type
_entity.pdbx_description
1 polymer ?
#
loop_
_entity_poly.entity_id
_entity_poly.type
_entity_poly.pdbx_seq_one_letter_code
_entity_poly.pdbx_strand_id
1 'polypeptide(L)'
;MENTVTKAGFRKKFLGDKAFYKMVLAIAIPIMIQNGITNFVSLLDNIMIGRIGTEQMSGAAIVNQLLFVYNLCLFGGVSGAGIFTAQYAGQKDHEGVRQTFRYKLWLVIALTVITILILMWSGENLIGMYLKGEGSAAALEATSRYGMQYLWIMFIGLPPFMISQAYSSTLRECGETVQPMKAGVTAVLVNLVFNYLLIYGKFGFPELGVRGAAIATVLSRYVEAAIIIVWSHTHTEKMPFAKGLYSTLKVPANLTKKILIKGTPLLLNETLWAAGMAILTQCYSIRGLNVVAAQNIANTINNVFNVVFIALGDSVAIVVGQLLGAGDMKKARDTDNKMIAFSVMCCTGVALVMLLVAPFFPKLYNTNLDAQELAKYFIMIMAIFMPQNAFLHASYFTLRSGGKTIITFLFDSVFVWCVSVPIAYCLSRFTGLHVLAVFAMVQVGDILKCIVGFVLVKKGVWMQNIVSGK
;
A
#
# COMPACT_ATOMS: atom_id res chain seq x y z
N MET A 1 42.75 -14.13 -13.16
CA MET A 1 42.70 -13.77 -11.71
C MET A 1 41.28 -13.88 -11.25
N GLU A 2 40.90 -15.06 -10.78
CA GLU A 2 39.59 -15.34 -10.19
C GLU A 2 39.50 -14.61 -8.84
N ASN A 3 38.60 -13.64 -8.75
CA ASN A 3 38.21 -13.02 -7.49
C ASN A 3 37.43 -14.05 -6.65
N THR A 4 38.16 -14.84 -5.87
CA THR A 4 37.58 -15.55 -4.73
C THR A 4 37.01 -14.49 -3.78
N VAL A 5 35.69 -14.26 -3.84
CA VAL A 5 34.96 -13.49 -2.84
C VAL A 5 35.11 -14.25 -1.54
N THR A 6 36.06 -13.84 -0.72
CA THR A 6 36.27 -14.45 0.60
C THR A 6 34.98 -14.28 1.43
N LYS A 7 34.66 -15.30 2.28
CA LYS A 7 33.47 -15.25 3.20
C LYS A 7 33.37 -13.92 3.96
N ALA A 8 34.50 -13.28 4.26
CA ALA A 8 34.57 -11.97 4.90
C ALA A 8 34.10 -10.82 3.97
N GLY A 9 34.35 -10.89 2.66
CA GLY A 9 33.90 -9.92 1.68
C GLY A 9 32.39 -10.02 1.42
N PHE A 10 31.84 -11.23 1.38
CA PHE A 10 30.41 -11.47 1.25
C PHE A 10 29.64 -10.93 2.48
N ARG A 11 30.12 -11.23 3.71
CA ARG A 11 29.51 -10.70 4.93
C ARG A 11 29.47 -9.18 4.96
N LYS A 12 30.56 -8.50 4.64
CA LYS A 12 30.63 -7.03 4.59
C LYS A 12 29.64 -6.42 3.60
N LYS A 13 29.38 -7.10 2.49
CA LYS A 13 28.53 -6.59 1.40
C LYS A 13 27.04 -6.71 1.67
N PHE A 14 26.58 -7.75 2.36
CA PHE A 14 25.17 -8.07 2.53
C PHE A 14 24.68 -8.01 3.98
N LEU A 15 25.59 -8.01 4.96
CA LEU A 15 25.23 -7.88 6.36
C LEU A 15 25.65 -6.50 6.88
N GLY A 16 24.70 -5.83 7.55
CA GLY A 16 24.92 -4.56 8.24
C GLY A 16 25.51 -4.76 9.63
N ASP A 17 26.00 -3.69 10.21
CA ASP A 17 26.34 -3.62 11.62
C ASP A 17 25.09 -3.31 12.48
N LYS A 18 25.26 -3.28 13.80
CA LYS A 18 24.17 -2.98 14.74
C LYS A 18 23.54 -1.60 14.50
N ALA A 19 24.34 -0.61 14.08
CA ALA A 19 23.86 0.74 13.80
C ALA A 19 22.97 0.76 12.55
N PHE A 20 23.35 0.00 11.50
CA PHE A 20 22.54 -0.17 10.31
C PHE A 20 21.16 -0.76 10.63
N TYR A 21 21.11 -1.88 11.35
CA TYR A 21 19.83 -2.51 11.69
C TYR A 21 18.97 -1.62 12.58
N LYS A 22 19.58 -0.90 13.53
CA LYS A 22 18.85 0.07 14.36
C LYS A 22 18.22 1.17 13.52
N MET A 23 18.94 1.70 12.52
CA MET A 23 18.44 2.73 11.60
C MET A 23 17.27 2.21 10.76
N VAL A 24 17.42 1.04 10.13
CA VAL A 24 16.37 0.46 9.27
C VAL A 24 15.12 0.12 10.08
N LEU A 25 15.28 -0.52 11.23
CA LEU A 25 14.16 -0.89 12.10
C LEU A 25 13.46 0.33 12.71
N ALA A 26 14.18 1.42 12.99
CA ALA A 26 13.57 2.67 13.47
C ALA A 26 12.61 3.28 12.45
N ILE A 27 12.82 3.02 11.15
CA ILE A 27 11.91 3.45 10.07
C ILE A 27 10.84 2.39 9.81
N ALA A 28 11.24 1.12 9.70
CA ALA A 28 10.34 0.04 9.28
C ALA A 28 9.31 -0.33 10.36
N ILE A 29 9.69 -0.43 11.63
CA ILE A 29 8.79 -0.86 12.71
C ILE A 29 7.57 0.06 12.85
N PRO A 30 7.71 1.41 12.88
CA PRO A 30 6.54 2.28 12.92
C PRO A 30 5.60 2.08 11.74
N ILE A 31 6.12 1.87 10.53
CA ILE A 31 5.32 1.61 9.33
C ILE A 31 4.61 0.24 9.45
N MET A 32 5.32 -0.80 9.94
CA MET A 32 4.72 -2.12 10.19
C MET A 32 3.58 -2.04 11.21
N ILE A 33 3.79 -1.34 12.33
CA ILE A 33 2.77 -1.19 13.37
C ILE A 33 1.55 -0.45 12.81
N GLN A 34 1.75 0.65 12.10
CA GLN A 34 0.66 1.42 11.50
C GLN A 34 -0.15 0.55 10.52
N ASN A 35 0.50 -0.11 9.58
CA ASN A 35 -0.17 -0.94 8.58
C ASN A 35 -0.87 -2.16 9.22
N GLY A 36 -0.22 -2.81 10.19
CA GLY A 36 -0.79 -3.95 10.90
C GLY A 36 -2.05 -3.58 11.69
N ILE A 37 -2.01 -2.48 12.43
CA ILE A 37 -3.16 -1.99 13.20
C ILE A 37 -4.28 -1.54 12.26
N THR A 38 -3.97 -0.85 11.16
CA THR A 38 -4.97 -0.42 10.17
C THR A 38 -5.69 -1.64 9.56
N ASN A 39 -4.95 -2.68 9.19
CA ASN A 39 -5.55 -3.91 8.64
C ASN A 39 -6.43 -4.63 9.67
N PHE A 40 -5.97 -4.71 10.92
CA PHE A 40 -6.74 -5.35 12.00
C PHE A 40 -8.06 -4.60 12.28
N VAL A 41 -8.04 -3.27 12.30
CA VAL A 41 -9.25 -2.50 12.56
C VAL A 41 -10.21 -2.50 11.38
N SER A 42 -9.71 -2.48 10.16
CA SER A 42 -10.56 -2.68 8.97
C SER A 42 -11.32 -4.01 9.03
N LEU A 43 -10.70 -5.06 9.58
CA LEU A 43 -11.39 -6.33 9.84
C LEU A 43 -12.48 -6.18 10.91
N LEU A 44 -12.18 -5.48 12.03
CA LEU A 44 -13.18 -5.23 13.08
C LEU A 44 -14.35 -4.38 12.57
N ASP A 45 -14.10 -3.34 11.78
CA ASP A 45 -15.12 -2.51 11.16
C ASP A 45 -16.08 -3.33 10.30
N ASN A 46 -15.55 -4.22 9.47
CA ASN A 46 -16.35 -5.12 8.65
C ASN A 46 -17.21 -6.07 9.50
N ILE A 47 -16.67 -6.61 10.61
CA ILE A 47 -17.42 -7.45 11.53
C ILE A 47 -18.53 -6.63 12.22
N MET A 48 -18.24 -5.42 12.66
CA MET A 48 -19.21 -4.57 13.36
C MET A 48 -20.36 -4.17 12.44
N ILE A 49 -20.07 -3.77 11.20
CA ILE A 49 -21.11 -3.45 10.21
C ILE A 49 -21.88 -4.71 9.80
N GLY A 50 -21.21 -5.85 9.66
CA GLY A 50 -21.84 -7.13 9.33
C GLY A 50 -22.90 -7.59 10.32
N ARG A 51 -22.81 -7.17 11.59
CA ARG A 51 -23.81 -7.50 12.62
C ARG A 51 -25.11 -6.70 12.53
N ILE A 52 -25.15 -5.61 11.75
CA ILE A 52 -26.33 -4.76 11.61
C ILE A 52 -27.27 -5.23 10.50
N GLY A 53 -26.73 -5.87 9.47
CA GLY A 53 -27.51 -6.44 8.35
C GLY A 53 -26.69 -6.54 7.08
N THR A 54 -27.09 -7.48 6.23
CA THR A 54 -26.38 -7.82 4.98
C THR A 54 -26.39 -6.64 4.00
N GLU A 55 -27.53 -5.95 3.87
CA GLU A 55 -27.69 -4.83 2.95
C GLU A 55 -26.83 -3.63 3.35
N GLN A 56 -26.74 -3.34 4.65
CA GLN A 56 -25.88 -2.26 5.18
C GLN A 56 -24.41 -2.59 4.97
N MET A 57 -24.00 -3.83 5.27
CA MET A 57 -22.63 -4.31 5.08
C MET A 57 -22.24 -4.26 3.60
N SER A 58 -23.10 -4.75 2.71
CA SER A 58 -22.84 -4.78 1.26
C SER A 58 -22.73 -3.37 0.70
N GLY A 59 -23.63 -2.45 1.09
CA GLY A 59 -23.59 -1.06 0.66
C GLY A 59 -22.28 -0.36 1.08
N ALA A 60 -21.87 -0.51 2.33
CA ALA A 60 -20.59 0.04 2.81
C ALA A 60 -19.38 -0.58 2.11
N ALA A 61 -19.39 -1.90 1.88
CA ALA A 61 -18.31 -2.62 1.20
C ALA A 61 -18.13 -2.13 -0.25
N ILE A 62 -19.21 -1.93 -0.99
CA ILE A 62 -19.16 -1.39 -2.37
C ILE A 62 -18.54 0.00 -2.37
N VAL A 63 -18.99 0.88 -1.48
CA VAL A 63 -18.43 2.24 -1.39
C VAL A 63 -16.95 2.21 -1.00
N ASN A 64 -16.56 1.36 -0.06
CA ASN A 64 -15.15 1.20 0.31
C ASN A 64 -14.30 0.70 -0.86
N GLN A 65 -14.85 -0.15 -1.75
CA GLN A 65 -14.16 -0.56 -2.98
C GLN A 65 -13.98 0.60 -3.96
N LEU A 66 -14.97 1.49 -4.10
CA LEU A 66 -14.84 2.71 -4.91
C LEU A 66 -13.79 3.67 -4.31
N LEU A 67 -13.81 3.86 -2.99
CA LEU A 67 -12.82 4.68 -2.29
C LEU A 67 -11.42 4.06 -2.29
N PHE A 68 -11.30 2.75 -2.43
CA PHE A 68 -10.01 2.08 -2.59
C PHE A 68 -9.28 2.53 -3.88
N VAL A 69 -10.02 2.71 -4.99
CA VAL A 69 -9.46 3.26 -6.23
C VAL A 69 -8.91 4.67 -6.00
N TYR A 70 -9.67 5.52 -5.28
CA TYR A 70 -9.20 6.85 -4.90
C TYR A 70 -7.91 6.78 -4.06
N ASN A 71 -7.83 5.86 -3.09
CA ASN A 71 -6.64 5.67 -2.26
C ASN A 71 -5.41 5.27 -3.10
N LEU A 72 -5.57 4.41 -4.11
CA LEU A 72 -4.50 4.04 -5.03
C LEU A 72 -4.02 5.24 -5.86
N CYS A 73 -4.96 6.05 -6.36
CA CYS A 73 -4.62 7.28 -7.09
C CYS A 73 -3.84 8.27 -6.20
N LEU A 74 -4.27 8.45 -4.94
CA LEU A 74 -3.54 9.28 -3.99
C LEU A 74 -2.14 8.74 -3.73
N PHE A 75 -2.01 7.46 -3.44
CA PHE A 75 -0.74 6.82 -3.17
C PHE A 75 0.22 6.94 -4.35
N GLY A 76 -0.22 6.59 -5.56
CA GLY A 76 0.59 6.70 -6.78
C GLY A 76 1.03 8.14 -7.08
N GLY A 77 0.09 9.09 -6.97
CA GLY A 77 0.37 10.50 -7.23
C GLY A 77 1.33 11.13 -6.22
N VAL A 78 1.08 10.92 -4.92
CA VAL A 78 1.93 11.42 -3.83
C VAL A 78 3.32 10.81 -3.88
N SER A 79 3.42 9.54 -4.24
CA SER A 79 4.68 8.81 -4.40
C SER A 79 5.61 9.42 -5.44
N GLY A 80 5.05 9.94 -6.54
CA GLY A 80 5.83 10.59 -7.59
C GLY A 80 6.58 11.81 -7.08
N ALA A 81 5.92 12.65 -6.26
CA ALA A 81 6.57 13.77 -5.59
C ALA A 81 7.50 13.29 -4.45
N GLY A 82 7.17 12.16 -3.83
CA GLY A 82 7.92 11.58 -2.73
C GLY A 82 9.36 11.25 -3.05
N ILE A 83 9.65 10.81 -4.27
CA ILE A 83 11.03 10.58 -4.73
C ILE A 83 11.87 11.85 -4.63
N PHE A 84 11.32 13.00 -5.04
CA PHE A 84 11.97 14.29 -4.93
C PHE A 84 12.09 14.74 -3.50
N THR A 85 11.03 14.57 -2.70
CA THR A 85 11.04 14.94 -1.27
C THR A 85 12.16 14.20 -0.52
N ALA A 86 12.28 12.87 -0.71
CA ALA A 86 13.32 12.09 -0.05
C ALA A 86 14.74 12.54 -0.45
N GLN A 87 14.95 12.85 -1.74
CA GLN A 87 16.25 13.35 -2.19
C GLN A 87 16.53 14.77 -1.71
N TYR A 88 15.56 15.70 -1.71
CA TYR A 88 15.74 17.02 -1.10
C TYR A 88 16.00 16.93 0.41
N ALA A 89 15.31 16.04 1.11
CA ALA A 89 15.58 15.78 2.52
C ALA A 89 17.03 15.29 2.76
N GLY A 90 17.54 14.43 1.89
CA GLY A 90 18.94 13.97 1.92
C GLY A 90 19.94 15.08 1.68
N GLN A 91 19.63 16.08 0.83
CA GLN A 91 20.45 17.29 0.63
C GLN A 91 20.30 18.31 1.76
N LYS A 92 19.35 18.10 2.69
CA LYS A 92 18.94 19.11 3.69
C LYS A 92 18.38 20.38 3.04
N ASP A 93 17.86 20.28 1.84
CA ASP A 93 17.18 21.38 1.13
C ASP A 93 15.72 21.47 1.60
N HIS A 94 15.52 22.26 2.64
CA HIS A 94 14.19 22.43 3.25
C HIS A 94 13.20 23.17 2.33
N GLU A 95 13.70 24.04 1.43
CA GLU A 95 12.84 24.71 0.46
C GLU A 95 12.37 23.74 -0.63
N GLY A 96 13.26 22.86 -1.12
CA GLY A 96 12.89 21.79 -2.04
C GLY A 96 11.83 20.86 -1.45
N VAL A 97 11.98 20.46 -0.18
CA VAL A 97 10.96 19.69 0.55
C VAL A 97 9.64 20.46 0.65
N ARG A 98 9.68 21.76 0.94
CA ARG A 98 8.49 22.62 1.02
C ARG A 98 7.77 22.73 -0.33
N GLN A 99 8.51 22.91 -1.41
CA GLN A 99 7.95 22.98 -2.76
C GLN A 99 7.32 21.66 -3.19
N THR A 100 7.95 20.53 -2.89
CA THR A 100 7.37 19.21 -3.17
C THR A 100 6.13 18.93 -2.33
N PHE A 101 6.08 19.39 -1.08
CA PHE A 101 4.88 19.32 -0.26
C PHE A 101 3.73 20.15 -0.85
N ARG A 102 4.00 21.39 -1.27
CA ARG A 102 2.99 22.25 -1.93
C ARG A 102 2.44 21.60 -3.19
N TYR A 103 3.31 20.95 -3.97
CA TYR A 103 2.87 20.17 -5.13
C TYR A 103 1.95 19.02 -4.71
N LYS A 104 2.34 18.23 -3.69
CA LYS A 104 1.48 17.17 -3.15
C LYS A 104 0.13 17.71 -2.73
N LEU A 105 0.10 18.84 -2.04
CA LEU A 105 -1.14 19.47 -1.58
C LEU A 105 -2.07 19.80 -2.77
N TRP A 106 -1.58 20.44 -3.82
CA TRP A 106 -2.35 20.70 -5.03
C TRP A 106 -2.83 19.43 -5.71
N LEU A 107 -1.96 18.43 -5.80
CA LEU A 107 -2.30 17.14 -6.41
C LEU A 107 -3.42 16.43 -5.63
N VAL A 108 -3.31 16.32 -4.30
CA VAL A 108 -4.33 15.62 -3.51
C VAL A 108 -5.65 16.38 -3.48
N ILE A 109 -5.62 17.72 -3.50
CA ILE A 109 -6.83 18.55 -3.66
C ILE A 109 -7.50 18.26 -5.00
N ALA A 110 -6.74 18.29 -6.09
CA ALA A 110 -7.27 18.03 -7.43
C ALA A 110 -7.89 16.62 -7.54
N LEU A 111 -7.16 15.59 -7.07
CA LEU A 111 -7.66 14.21 -7.07
C LEU A 111 -8.91 14.05 -6.22
N THR A 112 -8.96 14.69 -5.06
CA THR A 112 -10.12 14.61 -4.17
C THR A 112 -11.34 15.29 -4.78
N VAL A 113 -11.19 16.50 -5.34
CA VAL A 113 -12.28 17.22 -6.00
C VAL A 113 -12.79 16.41 -7.21
N ILE A 114 -11.90 15.90 -8.05
CA ILE A 114 -12.28 15.06 -9.20
C ILE A 114 -13.05 13.82 -8.72
N THR A 115 -12.57 13.13 -7.68
CA THR A 115 -13.24 11.95 -7.14
C THR A 115 -14.61 12.29 -6.57
N ILE A 116 -14.75 13.36 -5.80
CA ILE A 116 -16.05 13.79 -5.27
C ILE A 116 -17.00 14.09 -6.43
N LEU A 117 -16.58 14.84 -7.44
CA LEU A 117 -17.42 15.17 -8.60
C LEU A 117 -17.86 13.92 -9.38
N ILE A 118 -16.95 12.97 -9.62
CA ILE A 118 -17.27 11.70 -10.28
C ILE A 118 -18.29 10.91 -9.45
N LEU A 119 -18.05 10.76 -8.15
CA LEU A 119 -18.91 9.98 -7.28
C LEU A 119 -20.25 10.67 -6.98
N MET A 120 -20.31 11.99 -6.97
CA MET A 120 -21.58 12.73 -6.89
C MET A 120 -22.44 12.54 -8.14
N TRP A 121 -21.81 12.53 -9.31
CA TRP A 121 -22.54 12.36 -10.58
C TRP A 121 -22.87 10.91 -10.91
N SER A 122 -21.97 9.98 -10.64
CA SER A 122 -22.07 8.60 -11.09
C SER A 122 -22.17 7.58 -9.94
N GLY A 123 -22.16 8.01 -8.67
CA GLY A 123 -22.04 7.13 -7.50
C GLY A 123 -23.17 6.10 -7.42
N GLU A 124 -24.41 6.51 -7.67
CA GLU A 124 -25.56 5.60 -7.68
C GLU A 124 -25.46 4.56 -8.80
N ASN A 125 -25.06 4.99 -10.01
CA ASN A 125 -24.86 4.09 -11.15
C ASN A 125 -23.69 3.11 -10.89
N LEU A 126 -22.58 3.61 -10.30
CA LEU A 126 -21.44 2.78 -9.95
C LEU A 126 -21.81 1.73 -8.89
N ILE A 127 -22.53 2.11 -7.84
CA ILE A 127 -23.07 1.16 -6.85
C ILE A 127 -23.98 0.16 -7.53
N GLY A 128 -24.90 0.62 -8.39
CA GLY A 128 -25.82 -0.22 -9.16
C GLY A 128 -25.12 -1.24 -10.05
N MET A 129 -23.92 -0.93 -10.58
CA MET A 129 -23.14 -1.89 -11.38
C MET A 129 -22.68 -3.11 -10.57
N TYR A 130 -22.39 -2.92 -9.27
CA TYR A 130 -22.05 -4.03 -8.37
C TYR A 130 -23.25 -4.87 -7.95
N LEU A 131 -24.46 -4.31 -8.06
CA LEU A 131 -25.72 -4.96 -7.65
C LEU A 131 -26.40 -5.75 -8.78
N LYS A 132 -25.77 -5.85 -9.96
CA LYS A 132 -26.30 -6.64 -11.07
C LYS A 132 -26.05 -8.13 -10.80
N GLY A 133 -27.12 -8.89 -10.58
CA GLY A 133 -27.03 -10.34 -10.45
C GLY A 133 -28.08 -10.94 -9.52
N GLU A 134 -27.74 -11.29 -8.32
CA GLU A 134 -28.57 -12.07 -7.41
C GLU A 134 -29.15 -11.22 -6.27
N GLY A 135 -30.45 -11.29 -6.04
CA GLY A 135 -31.14 -10.66 -4.92
C GLY A 135 -32.55 -10.18 -5.26
N SER A 136 -33.42 -10.00 -4.24
CA SER A 136 -34.71 -9.37 -4.43
C SER A 136 -34.55 -7.88 -4.77
N ALA A 137 -35.44 -7.33 -5.59
CA ALA A 137 -35.41 -5.91 -5.95
C ALA A 137 -35.36 -4.99 -4.71
N ALA A 138 -36.11 -5.36 -3.65
CA ALA A 138 -36.10 -4.62 -2.39
C ALA A 138 -34.75 -4.64 -1.66
N ALA A 139 -34.04 -5.77 -1.65
CA ALA A 139 -32.71 -5.88 -1.04
C ALA A 139 -31.66 -5.08 -1.82
N LEU A 140 -31.72 -5.11 -3.16
CA LEU A 140 -30.82 -4.31 -4.01
C LEU A 140 -31.03 -2.82 -3.83
N GLU A 141 -32.29 -2.36 -3.76
CA GLU A 141 -32.66 -0.97 -3.49
C GLU A 141 -32.19 -0.53 -2.10
N ALA A 142 -32.41 -1.36 -1.06
CA ALA A 142 -31.95 -1.11 0.29
C ALA A 142 -30.41 -0.99 0.35
N THR A 143 -29.69 -1.89 -0.31
CA THR A 143 -28.22 -1.88 -0.39
C THR A 143 -27.70 -0.61 -1.06
N SER A 144 -28.31 -0.22 -2.18
CA SER A 144 -27.96 1.04 -2.87
C SER A 144 -28.21 2.25 -1.99
N ARG A 145 -29.34 2.32 -1.31
CA ARG A 145 -29.70 3.40 -0.39
C ARG A 145 -28.70 3.50 0.78
N TYR A 146 -28.34 2.40 1.42
CA TYR A 146 -27.35 2.39 2.50
C TYR A 146 -25.94 2.76 1.99
N GLY A 147 -25.56 2.29 0.82
CA GLY A 147 -24.32 2.67 0.17
C GLY A 147 -24.25 4.18 -0.10
N MET A 148 -25.31 4.76 -0.66
CA MET A 148 -25.37 6.20 -0.89
C MET A 148 -25.33 7.02 0.41
N GLN A 149 -26.01 6.57 1.46
CA GLN A 149 -25.95 7.23 2.77
C GLN A 149 -24.54 7.23 3.35
N TYR A 150 -23.85 6.10 3.22
CA TYR A 150 -22.45 5.95 3.64
C TYR A 150 -21.54 6.88 2.82
N LEU A 151 -21.69 6.89 1.50
CA LEU A 151 -20.88 7.68 0.56
C LEU A 151 -20.99 9.19 0.85
N TRP A 152 -22.20 9.72 1.06
CA TRP A 152 -22.42 11.14 1.35
C TRP A 152 -21.68 11.60 2.61
N ILE A 153 -21.67 10.77 3.66
CA ILE A 153 -20.93 11.07 4.89
C ILE A 153 -19.42 10.98 4.63
N MET A 154 -18.97 9.98 3.86
CA MET A 154 -17.56 9.80 3.56
C MET A 154 -16.97 10.98 2.77
N PHE A 155 -17.75 11.72 1.96
CA PHE A 155 -17.26 12.93 1.29
C PHE A 155 -16.71 13.97 2.28
N ILE A 156 -17.27 14.06 3.48
CA ILE A 156 -16.78 14.96 4.54
C ILE A 156 -15.42 14.47 5.08
N GLY A 157 -15.15 13.17 5.01
CA GLY A 157 -13.90 12.56 5.48
C GLY A 157 -12.77 12.58 4.46
N LEU A 158 -13.04 12.81 3.16
CA LEU A 158 -12.00 12.83 2.13
C LEU A 158 -11.01 14.00 2.30
N PRO A 159 -11.43 15.26 2.61
CA PRO A 159 -10.50 16.35 2.82
C PRO A 159 -9.48 16.13 3.94
N PRO A 160 -9.85 15.75 5.18
CA PRO A 160 -8.86 15.46 6.22
C PRO A 160 -7.97 14.27 5.85
N PHE A 161 -8.51 13.26 5.17
CA PHE A 161 -7.72 12.12 4.71
C PHE A 161 -6.63 12.52 3.71
N MET A 162 -6.97 13.31 2.68
CA MET A 162 -5.97 13.76 1.69
C MET A 162 -4.86 14.59 2.33
N ILE A 163 -5.20 15.46 3.29
CA ILE A 163 -4.22 16.27 4.00
C ILE A 163 -3.31 15.37 4.85
N SER A 164 -3.88 14.40 5.58
CA SER A 164 -3.10 13.41 6.34
C SER A 164 -2.12 12.67 5.44
N GLN A 165 -2.51 12.27 4.23
CA GLN A 165 -1.63 11.57 3.30
C GLN A 165 -0.47 12.46 2.82
N ALA A 166 -0.72 13.73 2.50
CA ALA A 166 0.32 14.66 2.08
C ALA A 166 1.36 14.89 3.19
N TYR A 167 0.91 15.11 4.42
CA TYR A 167 1.79 15.30 5.57
C TYR A 167 2.52 14.00 5.94
N SER A 168 1.81 12.88 6.11
CA SER A 168 2.39 11.59 6.51
C SER A 168 3.47 11.12 5.54
N SER A 169 3.21 11.23 4.22
CA SER A 169 4.22 10.86 3.22
C SER A 169 5.46 11.73 3.33
N THR A 170 5.29 13.04 3.48
CA THR A 170 6.42 13.98 3.58
C THR A 170 7.24 13.76 4.84
N LEU A 171 6.58 13.54 5.99
CA LEU A 171 7.25 13.19 7.25
C LEU A 171 8.08 11.91 7.11
N ARG A 172 7.50 10.85 6.53
CA ARG A 172 8.21 9.58 6.30
C ARG A 172 9.42 9.76 5.39
N GLU A 173 9.28 10.50 4.30
CA GLU A 173 10.36 10.78 3.35
C GLU A 173 11.48 11.62 3.96
N CYS A 174 11.16 12.45 4.96
CA CYS A 174 12.15 13.14 5.81
C CYS A 174 12.73 12.24 6.91
N GLY A 175 12.30 10.98 7.03
CA GLY A 175 12.77 10.02 8.04
C GLY A 175 11.96 9.98 9.34
N GLU A 176 10.91 10.80 9.48
CA GLU A 176 10.03 10.78 10.65
C GLU A 176 8.83 9.84 10.38
N THR A 177 8.93 8.62 10.88
CA THR A 177 7.89 7.59 10.70
C THR A 177 7.06 7.36 11.97
N VAL A 178 7.56 7.81 13.12
CA VAL A 178 6.92 7.57 14.42
C VAL A 178 5.64 8.42 14.57
N GLN A 179 5.67 9.67 14.10
CA GLN A 179 4.50 10.54 14.25
C GLN A 179 3.33 10.15 13.33
N PRO A 180 3.52 9.83 12.04
CA PRO A 180 2.46 9.22 11.23
C PRO A 180 1.90 7.94 11.86
N MET A 181 2.74 7.07 12.43
CA MET A 181 2.29 5.89 13.14
C MET A 181 1.42 6.25 14.35
N LYS A 182 1.88 7.15 15.23
CA LYS A 182 1.09 7.57 16.41
C LYS A 182 -0.26 8.16 16.02
N ALA A 183 -0.28 9.04 15.02
CA ALA A 183 -1.52 9.64 14.53
C ALA A 183 -2.46 8.59 13.95
N GLY A 184 -1.97 7.68 13.12
CA GLY A 184 -2.75 6.60 12.55
C GLY A 184 -3.29 5.64 13.61
N VAL A 185 -2.48 5.22 14.58
CA VAL A 185 -2.92 4.36 15.70
C VAL A 185 -4.00 5.06 16.54
N THR A 186 -3.81 6.35 16.84
CA THR A 186 -4.83 7.12 17.58
C THR A 186 -6.13 7.21 16.79
N ALA A 187 -6.05 7.51 15.50
CA ALA A 187 -7.23 7.57 14.62
C ALA A 187 -8.00 6.24 14.60
N VAL A 188 -7.27 5.14 14.54
CA VAL A 188 -7.83 3.79 14.55
C VAL A 188 -8.56 3.50 15.87
N LEU A 189 -7.98 3.87 17.01
CA LEU A 189 -8.64 3.71 18.31
C LEU A 189 -9.90 4.59 18.41
N VAL A 190 -9.83 5.82 17.94
CA VAL A 190 -11.01 6.71 17.86
C VAL A 190 -12.09 6.09 16.97
N ASN A 191 -11.73 5.59 15.80
CA ASN A 191 -12.66 4.92 14.90
C ASN A 191 -13.37 3.74 15.59
N LEU A 192 -12.60 2.86 16.24
CA LEU A 192 -13.15 1.67 16.93
C LEU A 192 -14.13 2.06 18.05
N VAL A 193 -13.78 3.05 18.87
CA VAL A 193 -14.63 3.52 19.97
C VAL A 193 -15.91 4.12 19.41
N PHE A 194 -15.82 5.05 18.44
CA PHE A 194 -17.01 5.69 17.88
C PHE A 194 -17.84 4.75 17.02
N ASN A 195 -17.25 3.75 16.37
CA ASN A 195 -17.99 2.66 15.74
C ASN A 195 -18.89 1.95 16.74
N TYR A 196 -18.34 1.55 17.89
CA TYR A 196 -19.12 0.87 18.92
C TYR A 196 -20.26 1.74 19.47
N LEU A 197 -20.00 3.03 19.67
CA LEU A 197 -20.99 3.97 20.21
C LEU A 197 -22.11 4.28 19.21
N LEU A 198 -21.74 4.58 17.96
CA LEU A 198 -22.66 5.09 16.94
C LEU A 198 -23.36 4.01 16.11
N ILE A 199 -22.72 2.87 15.92
CA ILE A 199 -23.34 1.75 15.20
C ILE A 199 -24.46 1.15 16.07
N TYR A 200 -24.19 0.93 17.37
CA TYR A 200 -25.07 0.19 18.28
C TYR A 200 -25.84 1.06 19.28
N GLY A 201 -25.69 2.38 19.24
CA GLY A 201 -26.40 3.30 20.14
C GLY A 201 -26.07 3.09 21.61
N LYS A 202 -24.81 2.84 21.98
CA LYS A 202 -24.43 2.60 23.36
C LYS A 202 -24.15 3.88 24.13
N PHE A 203 -24.27 3.82 25.45
CA PHE A 203 -23.99 4.94 26.37
C PHE A 203 -24.79 6.22 26.07
N GLY A 204 -26.03 6.10 25.58
CA GLY A 204 -26.89 7.25 25.26
C GLY A 204 -26.68 7.88 23.89
N PHE A 205 -25.77 7.33 23.07
CA PHE A 205 -25.61 7.73 21.67
C PHE A 205 -26.75 7.15 20.81
N PRO A 206 -27.15 7.84 19.72
CA PRO A 206 -28.15 7.30 18.81
C PRO A 206 -27.64 6.07 18.05
N GLU A 207 -28.50 5.10 17.81
CA GLU A 207 -28.21 3.95 16.95
C GLU A 207 -28.33 4.39 15.48
N LEU A 208 -27.19 4.57 14.81
CA LEU A 208 -27.13 5.10 13.44
C LEU A 208 -26.78 4.03 12.41
N GLY A 209 -26.45 2.80 12.82
CA GLY A 209 -26.10 1.72 11.94
C GLY A 209 -24.92 2.08 11.01
N VAL A 210 -25.10 1.88 9.69
CA VAL A 210 -24.06 2.16 8.69
C VAL A 210 -23.65 3.64 8.63
N ARG A 211 -24.57 4.57 8.92
CA ARG A 211 -24.24 6.00 9.04
C ARG A 211 -23.30 6.25 10.21
N GLY A 212 -23.51 5.55 11.33
CA GLY A 212 -22.63 5.59 12.49
C GLY A 212 -21.20 5.17 12.16
N ALA A 213 -21.04 4.12 11.38
CA ALA A 213 -19.74 3.67 10.90
C ALA A 213 -19.03 4.73 10.03
N ALA A 214 -19.78 5.37 9.10
CA ALA A 214 -19.23 6.44 8.29
C ALA A 214 -18.80 7.65 9.12
N ILE A 215 -19.62 8.08 10.09
CA ILE A 215 -19.30 9.20 11.00
C ILE A 215 -18.06 8.88 11.83
N ALA A 216 -17.95 7.68 12.39
CA ALA A 216 -16.78 7.25 13.16
C ALA A 216 -15.50 7.29 12.32
N THR A 217 -15.57 6.84 11.06
CA THR A 217 -14.46 6.93 10.11
C THR A 217 -14.09 8.38 9.82
N VAL A 218 -15.05 9.25 9.56
CA VAL A 218 -14.82 10.68 9.32
C VAL A 218 -14.15 11.34 10.53
N LEU A 219 -14.68 11.12 11.75
CA LEU A 219 -14.09 11.66 12.98
C LEU A 219 -12.63 11.21 13.15
N SER A 220 -12.34 9.94 12.93
CA SER A 220 -10.98 9.41 13.02
C SER A 220 -10.02 10.08 12.04
N ARG A 221 -10.48 10.40 10.81
CA ARG A 221 -9.67 11.12 9.80
C ARG A 221 -9.37 12.56 10.22
N TYR A 222 -10.33 13.26 10.85
CA TYR A 222 -10.08 14.60 11.41
C TYR A 222 -9.07 14.54 12.56
N VAL A 223 -9.18 13.56 13.44
CA VAL A 223 -8.21 13.38 14.56
C VAL A 223 -6.81 13.09 14.00
N GLU A 224 -6.66 12.20 13.01
CA GLU A 224 -5.40 11.91 12.35
C GLU A 224 -4.77 13.17 11.75
N ALA A 225 -5.55 13.92 10.96
CA ALA A 225 -5.12 15.16 10.33
C ALA A 225 -4.69 16.20 11.38
N ALA A 226 -5.48 16.40 12.42
CA ALA A 226 -5.18 17.36 13.48
C ALA A 226 -3.86 17.03 14.20
N ILE A 227 -3.65 15.75 14.58
CA ILE A 227 -2.41 15.31 15.25
C ILE A 227 -1.21 15.59 14.37
N ILE A 228 -1.25 15.20 13.09
CA ILE A 228 -0.11 15.35 12.18
C ILE A 228 0.18 16.81 11.89
N ILE A 229 -0.85 17.63 11.61
CA ILE A 229 -0.68 19.05 11.32
C ILE A 229 -0.13 19.78 12.53
N VAL A 230 -0.78 19.64 13.69
CA VAL A 230 -0.35 20.31 14.92
C VAL A 230 1.08 19.93 15.25
N TRP A 231 1.41 18.64 15.23
CA TRP A 231 2.76 18.19 15.52
C TRP A 231 3.80 18.76 14.54
N SER A 232 3.52 18.75 13.24
CA SER A 232 4.44 19.26 12.22
C SER A 232 4.75 20.75 12.40
N HIS A 233 3.76 21.54 12.78
CA HIS A 233 3.91 22.98 12.95
C HIS A 233 4.45 23.39 14.33
N THR A 234 4.31 22.54 15.35
CA THR A 234 4.90 22.79 16.69
C THR A 234 6.35 22.29 16.79
N HIS A 235 6.79 21.37 15.93
CA HIS A 235 8.13 20.80 15.94
C HIS A 235 8.95 21.19 14.70
N THR A 236 8.91 22.48 14.36
CA THR A 236 9.60 23.02 13.17
C THR A 236 11.12 22.90 13.23
N GLU A 237 11.71 22.69 14.41
CA GLU A 237 13.14 22.39 14.56
C GLU A 237 13.49 21.02 13.97
N LYS A 238 12.61 20.02 14.16
CA LYS A 238 12.77 18.68 13.59
C LYS A 238 12.34 18.62 12.13
N MET A 239 11.31 19.41 11.79
CA MET A 239 10.70 19.46 10.45
C MET A 239 10.75 20.88 9.88
N PRO A 240 11.93 21.39 9.49
CA PRO A 240 12.10 22.77 9.06
C PRO A 240 11.26 23.15 7.82
N PHE A 241 10.83 22.17 7.02
CA PHE A 241 9.95 22.43 5.88
C PHE A 241 8.61 23.04 6.29
N ALA A 242 8.11 22.74 7.49
CA ALA A 242 6.82 23.26 7.98
C ALA A 242 6.87 24.77 8.29
N LYS A 243 8.07 25.34 8.55
CA LYS A 243 8.22 26.77 8.81
C LYS A 243 7.99 27.57 7.52
N GLY A 244 6.96 28.40 7.49
CA GLY A 244 6.61 29.20 6.31
C GLY A 244 5.99 28.39 5.17
N LEU A 245 5.46 27.21 5.45
CA LEU A 245 4.89 26.31 4.44
C LEU A 245 3.82 26.98 3.60
N TYR A 246 2.92 27.73 4.25
CA TYR A 246 1.78 28.43 3.65
C TYR A 246 2.04 29.89 3.33
N SER A 247 3.28 30.39 3.46
CA SER A 247 3.61 31.79 3.08
C SER A 247 3.39 32.03 1.58
N THR A 248 3.52 31.00 0.77
CA THR A 248 3.13 30.97 -0.65
C THR A 248 2.69 29.56 -1.02
N LEU A 249 1.74 29.43 -1.93
CA LEU A 249 1.33 28.13 -2.47
C LEU A 249 1.90 27.90 -3.88
N LYS A 250 2.80 28.77 -4.34
CA LYS A 250 3.44 28.65 -5.66
C LYS A 250 4.42 27.47 -5.65
N VAL A 251 4.40 26.73 -6.77
CA VAL A 251 5.35 25.66 -7.07
C VAL A 251 6.06 26.01 -8.37
N PRO A 252 7.39 25.91 -8.45
CA PRO A 252 8.11 26.20 -9.70
C PRO A 252 7.63 25.28 -10.83
N ALA A 253 7.32 25.85 -12.00
CA ALA A 253 6.81 25.10 -13.16
C ALA A 253 7.77 23.98 -13.61
N ASN A 254 9.07 24.23 -13.53
CA ASN A 254 10.09 23.23 -13.87
C ASN A 254 10.01 22.01 -12.92
N LEU A 255 9.86 22.24 -11.61
CA LEU A 255 9.69 21.17 -10.63
C LEU A 255 8.38 20.40 -10.86
N THR A 256 7.28 21.13 -11.09
CA THR A 256 5.98 20.55 -11.43
C THR A 256 6.09 19.62 -12.64
N LYS A 257 6.72 20.07 -13.72
CA LYS A 257 6.94 19.26 -14.91
C LYS A 257 7.76 18.01 -14.63
N LYS A 258 8.87 18.15 -13.88
CA LYS A 258 9.72 17.01 -13.49
C LYS A 258 8.94 15.98 -12.68
N ILE A 259 8.14 16.42 -11.69
CA ILE A 259 7.34 15.53 -10.85
C ILE A 259 6.23 14.86 -11.67
N LEU A 260 5.55 15.57 -12.57
CA LEU A 260 4.54 14.99 -13.45
C LEU A 260 5.12 13.88 -14.33
N ILE A 261 6.25 14.14 -15.00
CA ILE A 261 6.91 13.16 -15.88
C ILE A 261 7.31 11.90 -15.09
N LYS A 262 7.78 12.05 -13.84
CA LYS A 262 8.19 10.92 -13.02
C LYS A 262 7.03 10.29 -12.25
N GLY A 263 6.01 11.05 -11.89
CA GLY A 263 4.87 10.59 -11.11
C GLY A 263 3.80 9.88 -11.93
N THR A 264 3.55 10.32 -13.18
CA THR A 264 2.52 9.70 -14.04
C THR A 264 2.72 8.20 -14.25
N PRO A 265 3.94 7.67 -14.52
CA PRO A 265 4.13 6.23 -14.60
C PRO A 265 3.81 5.50 -13.31
N LEU A 266 4.05 6.11 -12.13
CA LEU A 266 3.73 5.49 -10.85
C LEU A 266 2.21 5.48 -10.58
N LEU A 267 1.51 6.55 -10.92
CA LEU A 267 0.05 6.61 -10.82
C LEU A 267 -0.61 5.52 -11.69
N LEU A 268 -0.13 5.39 -12.93
CA LEU A 268 -0.60 4.35 -13.85
C LEU A 268 -0.22 2.95 -13.35
N ASN A 269 0.95 2.80 -12.72
CA ASN A 269 1.40 1.54 -12.16
C ASN A 269 0.41 1.01 -11.11
N GLU A 270 0.06 1.83 -10.13
CA GLU A 270 -0.84 1.40 -9.06
C GLU A 270 -2.21 0.96 -9.60
N THR A 271 -2.76 1.73 -10.56
CA THR A 271 -4.06 1.44 -11.16
C THR A 271 -4.03 0.15 -12.00
N LEU A 272 -3.03 0.00 -12.87
CA LEU A 272 -2.91 -1.18 -13.73
C LEU A 272 -2.51 -2.43 -12.95
N TRP A 273 -1.69 -2.29 -11.91
CA TRP A 273 -1.36 -3.40 -11.02
C TRP A 273 -2.62 -3.93 -10.33
N ALA A 274 -3.44 -3.04 -9.74
CA ALA A 274 -4.68 -3.44 -9.08
C ALA A 274 -5.66 -4.13 -10.06
N ALA A 275 -5.82 -3.59 -11.26
CA ALA A 275 -6.64 -4.21 -12.31
C ALA A 275 -6.08 -5.59 -12.73
N GLY A 276 -4.77 -5.73 -12.87
CA GLY A 276 -4.11 -7.00 -13.17
C GLY A 276 -4.34 -8.05 -12.08
N MET A 277 -4.25 -7.67 -10.81
CA MET A 277 -4.52 -8.57 -9.68
C MET A 277 -5.98 -9.02 -9.64
N ALA A 278 -6.93 -8.14 -9.96
CA ALA A 278 -8.34 -8.50 -10.07
C ALA A 278 -8.58 -9.54 -11.19
N ILE A 279 -7.95 -9.37 -12.36
CA ILE A 279 -8.04 -10.33 -13.46
C ILE A 279 -7.38 -11.66 -13.10
N LEU A 280 -6.22 -11.65 -12.42
CA LEU A 280 -5.60 -12.88 -11.93
C LEU A 280 -6.54 -13.65 -11.00
N THR A 281 -7.18 -12.96 -10.05
CA THR A 281 -8.18 -13.56 -9.15
C THR A 281 -9.35 -14.15 -9.95
N GLN A 282 -9.84 -13.45 -10.97
CA GLN A 282 -10.88 -13.94 -11.87
C GLN A 282 -10.43 -15.18 -12.65
N CYS A 283 -9.19 -15.23 -13.13
CA CYS A 283 -8.67 -16.41 -13.82
C CYS A 283 -8.69 -17.66 -12.92
N TYR A 284 -8.40 -17.52 -11.65
CA TYR A 284 -8.44 -18.64 -10.71
C TYR A 284 -9.88 -19.01 -10.33
N SER A 285 -10.77 -18.03 -10.19
CA SER A 285 -12.18 -18.25 -9.77
C SER A 285 -12.99 -19.11 -10.74
N ILE A 286 -12.61 -19.20 -12.02
CA ILE A 286 -13.25 -20.05 -13.02
C ILE A 286 -13.22 -21.54 -12.61
N ARG A 287 -12.28 -21.93 -11.75
CA ARG A 287 -12.12 -23.31 -11.25
C ARG A 287 -13.09 -23.71 -10.14
N GLY A 288 -14.00 -22.82 -9.74
CA GLY A 288 -15.11 -23.12 -8.84
C GLY A 288 -15.16 -22.28 -7.56
N LEU A 289 -16.28 -22.33 -6.86
CA LEU A 289 -16.55 -21.54 -5.65
C LEU A 289 -15.60 -21.86 -4.50
N ASN A 290 -15.17 -23.13 -4.36
CA ASN A 290 -14.20 -23.53 -3.34
C ASN A 290 -12.86 -22.80 -3.51
N VAL A 291 -12.46 -22.51 -4.77
CA VAL A 291 -11.24 -21.76 -5.06
C VAL A 291 -11.37 -20.31 -4.61
N VAL A 292 -12.53 -19.69 -4.85
CA VAL A 292 -12.80 -18.31 -4.41
C VAL A 292 -12.74 -18.21 -2.88
N ALA A 293 -13.41 -19.14 -2.18
CA ALA A 293 -13.39 -19.20 -0.73
C ALA A 293 -11.97 -19.41 -0.20
N ALA A 294 -11.23 -20.34 -0.78
CA ALA A 294 -9.86 -20.65 -0.40
C ALA A 294 -8.91 -19.47 -0.61
N GLN A 295 -9.04 -18.76 -1.74
CA GLN A 295 -8.24 -17.55 -2.01
C GLN A 295 -8.55 -16.42 -1.02
N ASN A 296 -9.82 -16.21 -0.68
CA ASN A 296 -10.20 -15.20 0.31
C ASN A 296 -9.57 -15.48 1.68
N ILE A 297 -9.59 -16.74 2.12
CA ILE A 297 -8.94 -17.16 3.38
C ILE A 297 -7.42 -16.94 3.29
N ALA A 298 -6.79 -17.38 2.20
CA ALA A 298 -5.35 -17.23 2.01
C ALA A 298 -4.92 -15.76 1.92
N ASN A 299 -5.67 -14.92 1.20
CA ASN A 299 -5.39 -13.49 1.10
C ASN A 299 -5.52 -12.77 2.45
N THR A 300 -6.46 -13.18 3.30
CA THR A 300 -6.62 -12.57 4.62
C THR A 300 -5.36 -12.71 5.46
N ILE A 301 -4.80 -13.91 5.56
CA ILE A 301 -3.56 -14.13 6.32
C ILE A 301 -2.35 -13.53 5.60
N ASN A 302 -2.31 -13.61 4.28
CA ASN A 302 -1.24 -13.03 3.46
C ASN A 302 -1.13 -11.52 3.69
N ASN A 303 -2.23 -10.79 3.79
CA ASN A 303 -2.24 -9.35 4.06
C ASN A 303 -1.62 -9.00 5.42
N VAL A 304 -1.76 -9.87 6.42
CA VAL A 304 -1.12 -9.69 7.73
C VAL A 304 0.40 -9.81 7.63
N PHE A 305 0.89 -10.82 6.90
CA PHE A 305 2.33 -11.07 6.77
C PHE A 305 3.00 -10.13 5.75
N ASN A 306 2.29 -9.68 4.73
CA ASN A 306 2.82 -8.75 3.72
C ASN A 306 3.22 -7.38 4.29
N VAL A 307 2.65 -6.99 5.43
CA VAL A 307 3.02 -5.74 6.13
C VAL A 307 4.54 -5.64 6.32
N VAL A 308 5.23 -6.77 6.53
CA VAL A 308 6.68 -6.79 6.79
C VAL A 308 7.47 -6.35 5.55
N PHE A 309 7.24 -6.97 4.39
CA PHE A 309 8.00 -6.62 3.19
C PHE A 309 7.58 -5.26 2.61
N ILE A 310 6.31 -4.87 2.76
CA ILE A 310 5.84 -3.54 2.36
C ILE A 310 6.59 -2.46 3.14
N ALA A 311 6.64 -2.58 4.47
CA ALA A 311 7.33 -1.59 5.31
C ALA A 311 8.85 -1.56 5.09
N LEU A 312 9.47 -2.71 4.81
CA LEU A 312 10.89 -2.77 4.46
C LEU A 312 11.16 -2.12 3.10
N GLY A 313 10.27 -2.32 2.11
CA GLY A 313 10.34 -1.63 0.82
C GLY A 313 10.20 -0.11 0.94
N ASP A 314 9.22 0.36 1.70
CA ASP A 314 9.08 1.80 2.01
C ASP A 314 10.34 2.37 2.68
N SER A 315 10.96 1.58 3.57
CA SER A 315 12.22 1.97 4.22
C SER A 315 13.37 2.09 3.22
N VAL A 316 13.44 1.21 2.20
CA VAL A 316 14.40 1.34 1.08
C VAL A 316 14.17 2.66 0.35
N ALA A 317 12.92 3.00 0.00
CA ALA A 317 12.61 4.25 -0.69
C ALA A 317 13.09 5.48 0.09
N ILE A 318 12.90 5.49 1.41
CA ILE A 318 13.28 6.60 2.28
C ILE A 318 14.81 6.69 2.40
N VAL A 319 15.47 5.63 2.85
CA VAL A 319 16.91 5.63 3.17
C VAL A 319 17.75 5.80 1.90
N VAL A 320 17.46 5.03 0.87
CA VAL A 320 18.19 5.10 -0.39
C VAL A 320 17.93 6.43 -1.10
N GLY A 321 16.67 6.90 -1.10
CA GLY A 321 16.32 8.22 -1.65
C GLY A 321 17.11 9.35 -1.01
N GLN A 322 17.22 9.37 0.32
CA GLN A 322 18.00 10.38 1.04
C GLN A 322 19.50 10.29 0.72
N LEU A 323 20.07 9.09 0.64
CA LEU A 323 21.48 8.90 0.29
C LEU A 323 21.79 9.34 -1.14
N LEU A 324 20.90 9.08 -2.09
CA LEU A 324 21.01 9.58 -3.47
C LEU A 324 20.93 11.11 -3.51
N GLY A 325 20.02 11.70 -2.73
CA GLY A 325 19.92 13.14 -2.57
C GLY A 325 21.19 13.76 -2.01
N ALA A 326 21.78 13.17 -0.97
CA ALA A 326 23.05 13.59 -0.37
C ALA A 326 24.25 13.44 -1.33
N GLY A 327 24.10 12.76 -2.48
CA GLY A 327 25.18 12.53 -3.45
C GLY A 327 26.14 11.41 -3.09
N ASP A 328 25.89 10.67 -2.00
CA ASP A 328 26.76 9.56 -1.55
C ASP A 328 26.38 8.24 -2.25
N MET A 329 26.74 8.15 -3.52
CA MET A 329 26.38 7.02 -4.39
C MET A 329 26.99 5.69 -3.91
N LYS A 330 28.19 5.72 -3.30
CA LYS A 330 28.85 4.51 -2.78
C LYS A 330 28.10 3.97 -1.57
N LYS A 331 27.76 4.85 -0.64
CA LYS A 331 26.99 4.49 0.56
C LYS A 331 25.57 4.07 0.20
N ALA A 332 24.93 4.76 -0.77
CA ALA A 332 23.62 4.37 -1.29
C ALA A 332 23.62 2.92 -1.79
N ARG A 333 24.62 2.54 -2.60
CA ARG A 333 24.76 1.18 -3.13
C ARG A 333 25.03 0.14 -2.05
N ASP A 334 25.91 0.43 -1.11
CA ASP A 334 26.23 -0.46 0.01
C ASP A 334 25.00 -0.68 0.90
N THR A 335 24.33 0.42 1.27
CA THR A 335 23.11 0.40 2.08
C THR A 335 21.98 -0.36 1.40
N ASP A 336 21.74 -0.12 0.11
CA ASP A 336 20.72 -0.79 -0.68
C ASP A 336 20.92 -2.32 -0.73
N ASN A 337 22.13 -2.78 -1.03
CA ASN A 337 22.46 -4.21 -1.02
C ASN A 337 22.15 -4.87 0.35
N LYS A 338 22.49 -4.19 1.45
CA LYS A 338 22.22 -4.66 2.81
C LYS A 338 20.73 -4.65 3.14
N MET A 339 19.99 -3.62 2.69
CA MET A 339 18.55 -3.53 2.90
C MET A 339 17.77 -4.59 2.12
N ILE A 340 18.13 -4.85 0.87
CA ILE A 340 17.55 -5.94 0.06
C ILE A 340 17.82 -7.29 0.75
N ALA A 341 19.06 -7.56 1.15
CA ALA A 341 19.41 -8.81 1.83
C ALA A 341 18.65 -8.95 3.16
N PHE A 342 18.54 -7.89 3.94
CA PHE A 342 17.79 -7.88 5.20
C PHE A 342 16.30 -8.12 4.97
N SER A 343 15.70 -7.50 3.94
CA SER A 343 14.31 -7.72 3.58
C SER A 343 14.04 -9.19 3.24
N VAL A 344 14.89 -9.80 2.43
CA VAL A 344 14.78 -11.22 2.08
C VAL A 344 14.94 -12.12 3.31
N MET A 345 15.90 -11.83 4.19
CA MET A 345 16.12 -12.60 5.43
C MET A 345 14.93 -12.52 6.37
N CYS A 346 14.40 -11.32 6.62
CA CYS A 346 13.23 -11.12 7.46
C CYS A 346 12.01 -11.87 6.90
N CYS A 347 11.77 -11.73 5.60
CA CYS A 347 10.63 -12.38 4.96
C CYS A 347 10.80 -13.89 4.84
N THR A 348 12.02 -14.42 4.82
CA THR A 348 12.26 -15.85 4.98
C THR A 348 11.83 -16.34 6.37
N GLY A 349 12.14 -15.57 7.42
CA GLY A 349 11.65 -15.86 8.77
C GLY A 349 10.13 -15.82 8.87
N VAL A 350 9.52 -14.80 8.26
CA VAL A 350 8.05 -14.65 8.18
C VAL A 350 7.42 -15.80 7.39
N ALA A 351 8.02 -16.22 6.29
CA ALA A 351 7.59 -17.36 5.49
C ALA A 351 7.54 -18.67 6.31
N LEU A 352 8.56 -18.91 7.14
CA LEU A 352 8.59 -20.08 8.03
C LEU A 352 7.42 -20.05 9.03
N VAL A 353 7.15 -18.88 9.63
CA VAL A 353 5.99 -18.72 10.52
C VAL A 353 4.69 -18.95 9.76
N MET A 354 4.55 -18.41 8.56
CA MET A 354 3.37 -18.59 7.71
C MET A 354 3.15 -20.05 7.33
N LEU A 355 4.21 -20.80 7.04
CA LEU A 355 4.16 -22.24 6.78
C LEU A 355 3.67 -23.02 8.02
N LEU A 356 4.11 -22.65 9.22
CA LEU A 356 3.65 -23.27 10.47
C LEU A 356 2.17 -22.99 10.75
N VAL A 357 1.69 -21.81 10.39
CA VAL A 357 0.28 -21.40 10.62
C VAL A 357 -0.66 -21.95 9.54
N ALA A 358 -0.16 -22.24 8.33
CA ALA A 358 -0.94 -22.67 7.18
C ALA A 358 -1.93 -23.83 7.45
N PRO A 359 -1.58 -24.90 8.18
CA PRO A 359 -2.51 -26.01 8.45
C PRO A 359 -3.62 -25.67 9.47
N PHE A 360 -3.46 -24.61 10.26
CA PHE A 360 -4.40 -24.26 11.33
C PHE A 360 -5.34 -23.14 10.95
N PHE A 361 -4.85 -22.14 10.25
CA PHE A 361 -5.60 -20.91 9.94
C PHE A 361 -6.90 -21.15 9.18
N PRO A 362 -6.96 -21.97 8.10
CA PRO A 362 -8.21 -22.24 7.40
C PRO A 362 -9.30 -22.89 8.26
N LYS A 363 -8.92 -23.64 9.31
CA LYS A 363 -9.85 -24.29 10.22
C LYS A 363 -10.64 -23.32 11.11
N LEU A 364 -10.21 -22.06 11.17
CA LEU A 364 -10.96 -21.00 11.88
C LEU A 364 -12.20 -20.54 11.10
N TYR A 365 -12.31 -20.92 9.85
CA TYR A 365 -13.43 -20.55 8.98
C TYR A 365 -14.45 -21.69 8.90
N ASN A 366 -15.72 -21.35 9.05
CA ASN A 366 -16.81 -22.31 8.90
C ASN A 366 -17.15 -22.48 7.39
N THR A 367 -16.32 -23.27 6.70
CA THR A 367 -16.47 -23.60 5.27
C THR A 367 -16.24 -25.09 5.07
N ASN A 368 -16.48 -25.58 3.83
CA ASN A 368 -16.28 -26.99 3.53
C ASN A 368 -14.79 -27.40 3.58
N LEU A 369 -14.55 -28.67 3.81
CA LEU A 369 -13.19 -29.23 3.97
C LEU A 369 -12.31 -29.00 2.73
N ASP A 370 -12.89 -29.10 1.53
CA ASP A 370 -12.16 -28.89 0.28
C ASP A 370 -11.62 -27.46 0.17
N ALA A 371 -12.44 -26.45 0.52
CA ALA A 371 -12.00 -25.05 0.53
C ALA A 371 -10.94 -24.79 1.61
N GLN A 372 -11.05 -25.44 2.79
CA GLN A 372 -10.03 -25.34 3.85
C GLN A 372 -8.70 -25.95 3.40
N GLU A 373 -8.75 -27.10 2.74
CA GLU A 373 -7.55 -27.78 2.24
C GLU A 373 -6.89 -26.98 1.10
N LEU A 374 -7.66 -26.46 0.16
CA LEU A 374 -7.17 -25.56 -0.89
C LEU A 374 -6.53 -24.30 -0.29
N ALA A 375 -7.18 -23.69 0.72
CA ALA A 375 -6.64 -22.51 1.39
C ALA A 375 -5.30 -22.78 2.06
N LYS A 376 -5.15 -23.91 2.73
CA LYS A 376 -3.87 -24.37 3.30
C LYS A 376 -2.77 -24.39 2.25
N TYR A 377 -3.01 -25.00 1.09
CA TYR A 377 -2.01 -25.08 0.04
C TYR A 377 -1.73 -23.72 -0.63
N PHE A 378 -2.74 -22.86 -0.82
CA PHE A 378 -2.51 -21.49 -1.28
C PHE A 378 -1.60 -20.72 -0.32
N ILE A 379 -1.85 -20.81 1.01
CA ILE A 379 -1.01 -20.18 2.02
C ILE A 379 0.42 -20.71 1.96
N MET A 380 0.60 -22.03 1.81
CA MET A 380 1.94 -22.64 1.71
C MET A 380 2.69 -22.15 0.47
N ILE A 381 2.03 -22.06 -0.69
CA ILE A 381 2.63 -21.53 -1.92
C ILE A 381 3.01 -20.05 -1.71
N MET A 382 2.11 -19.21 -1.19
CA MET A 382 2.41 -17.81 -0.89
C MET A 382 3.60 -17.66 0.06
N ALA A 383 3.70 -18.51 1.08
CA ALA A 383 4.81 -18.50 2.02
C ALA A 383 6.15 -18.86 1.36
N ILE A 384 6.16 -19.88 0.49
CA ILE A 384 7.38 -20.29 -0.24
C ILE A 384 7.91 -19.15 -1.13
N PHE A 385 7.02 -18.41 -1.77
CA PHE A 385 7.39 -17.30 -2.66
C PHE A 385 7.54 -15.95 -1.94
N MET A 386 7.29 -15.86 -0.64
CA MET A 386 7.41 -14.60 0.13
C MET A 386 8.83 -13.99 0.10
N PRO A 387 9.94 -14.74 0.21
CA PRO A 387 11.29 -14.17 0.06
C PRO A 387 11.52 -13.58 -1.34
N GLN A 388 10.97 -14.21 -2.39
CA GLN A 388 10.99 -13.72 -3.75
C GLN A 388 10.24 -12.38 -3.86
N ASN A 389 9.04 -12.29 -3.29
CA ASN A 389 8.24 -11.07 -3.27
C ASN A 389 8.95 -9.94 -2.50
N ALA A 390 9.65 -10.27 -1.40
CA ALA A 390 10.45 -9.30 -0.66
C ALA A 390 11.60 -8.73 -1.51
N PHE A 391 12.29 -9.58 -2.28
CA PHE A 391 13.33 -9.15 -3.21
C PHE A 391 12.75 -8.24 -4.31
N LEU A 392 11.64 -8.64 -4.93
CA LEU A 392 10.96 -7.87 -5.98
C LEU A 392 10.54 -6.50 -5.49
N HIS A 393 9.92 -6.45 -4.31
CA HIS A 393 9.43 -5.21 -3.72
C HIS A 393 10.58 -4.26 -3.33
N ALA A 394 11.64 -4.77 -2.70
CA ALA A 394 12.82 -3.99 -2.39
C ALA A 394 13.48 -3.46 -3.68
N SER A 395 13.65 -4.29 -4.72
CA SER A 395 14.20 -3.88 -6.01
C SER A 395 13.34 -2.82 -6.71
N TYR A 396 12.02 -2.94 -6.64
CA TYR A 396 11.07 -1.94 -7.14
C TYR A 396 11.31 -0.57 -6.48
N PHE A 397 11.41 -0.53 -5.16
CA PHE A 397 11.65 0.71 -4.43
C PHE A 397 13.07 1.28 -4.64
N THR A 398 14.07 0.42 -4.82
CA THR A 398 15.41 0.83 -5.23
C THR A 398 15.41 1.57 -6.56
N LEU A 399 14.81 0.98 -7.61
CA LEU A 399 14.70 1.60 -8.93
C LEU A 399 13.92 2.92 -8.90
N ARG A 400 12.84 2.93 -8.13
CA ARG A 400 11.98 4.09 -7.92
C ARG A 400 12.71 5.24 -7.23
N SER A 401 13.54 4.97 -6.21
CA SER A 401 14.29 5.98 -5.46
C SER A 401 15.22 6.81 -6.35
N GLY A 402 15.76 6.23 -7.42
CA GLY A 402 16.56 6.91 -8.43
C GLY A 402 15.75 7.59 -9.54
N GLY A 403 14.43 7.64 -9.43
CA GLY A 403 13.55 8.27 -10.42
C GLY A 403 13.41 7.50 -11.73
N LYS A 404 13.70 6.19 -11.76
CA LYS A 404 13.51 5.30 -12.93
C LYS A 404 12.09 4.77 -13.02
N THR A 405 11.11 5.67 -12.93
CA THR A 405 9.70 5.35 -12.79
C THR A 405 9.09 4.64 -14.00
N ILE A 406 9.57 4.90 -15.22
CA ILE A 406 9.16 4.14 -16.39
C ILE A 406 9.68 2.69 -16.29
N ILE A 407 10.90 2.49 -15.81
CA ILE A 407 11.46 1.15 -15.63
C ILE A 407 10.65 0.41 -14.54
N THR A 408 10.28 1.09 -13.45
CA THR A 408 9.45 0.47 -12.40
C THR A 408 8.06 0.10 -12.91
N PHE A 409 7.46 0.94 -13.74
CA PHE A 409 6.18 0.67 -14.40
C PHE A 409 6.25 -0.56 -15.31
N LEU A 410 7.29 -0.65 -16.16
CA LEU A 410 7.52 -1.81 -17.02
C LEU A 410 7.80 -3.08 -16.20
N PHE A 411 8.60 -2.94 -15.17
CA PHE A 411 9.00 -4.01 -14.28
C PHE A 411 7.83 -4.59 -13.48
N ASP A 412 6.85 -3.77 -13.11
CA ASP A 412 5.73 -4.19 -12.27
C ASP A 412 4.45 -4.42 -13.08
N SER A 413 3.74 -3.37 -13.46
CA SER A 413 2.43 -3.50 -14.10
C SER A 413 2.48 -4.13 -15.48
N VAL A 414 3.40 -3.68 -16.35
CA VAL A 414 3.48 -4.24 -17.71
C VAL A 414 3.83 -5.73 -17.65
N PHE A 415 4.69 -6.13 -16.72
CA PHE A 415 5.00 -7.54 -16.52
C PHE A 415 3.77 -8.35 -16.11
N VAL A 416 2.97 -7.85 -15.17
CA VAL A 416 1.72 -8.52 -14.77
C VAL A 416 0.80 -8.73 -15.96
N TRP A 417 0.59 -7.70 -16.80
CA TRP A 417 -0.31 -7.78 -17.95
C TRP A 417 0.24 -8.62 -19.11
N CYS A 418 1.55 -8.59 -19.34
CA CYS A 418 2.16 -9.29 -20.49
C CYS A 418 2.61 -10.71 -20.15
N VAL A 419 2.81 -11.04 -18.88
CA VAL A 419 3.34 -12.35 -18.46
C VAL A 419 2.38 -13.05 -17.49
N SER A 420 2.11 -12.47 -16.31
CA SER A 420 1.39 -13.16 -15.25
C SER A 420 -0.08 -13.42 -15.65
N VAL A 421 -0.78 -12.43 -16.20
CA VAL A 421 -2.19 -12.56 -16.65
C VAL A 421 -2.32 -13.54 -17.82
N PRO A 422 -1.53 -13.47 -18.91
CA PRO A 422 -1.60 -14.46 -19.99
C PRO A 422 -1.31 -15.88 -19.51
N ILE A 423 -0.31 -16.10 -18.65
CA ILE A 423 -0.03 -17.42 -18.07
C ILE A 423 -1.25 -17.93 -17.31
N ALA A 424 -1.79 -17.12 -16.38
CA ALA A 424 -2.96 -17.51 -15.59
C ALA A 424 -4.18 -17.80 -16.49
N TYR A 425 -4.43 -16.93 -17.45
CA TYR A 425 -5.56 -17.06 -18.38
C TYR A 425 -5.46 -18.33 -19.24
N CYS A 426 -4.29 -18.54 -19.87
CA CYS A 426 -4.08 -19.71 -20.73
C CYS A 426 -4.16 -21.02 -19.93
N LEU A 427 -3.47 -21.08 -18.79
CA LEU A 427 -3.45 -22.29 -17.96
C LEU A 427 -4.82 -22.58 -17.33
N SER A 428 -5.56 -21.56 -16.92
CA SER A 428 -6.88 -21.76 -16.31
C SER A 428 -7.93 -22.21 -17.31
N ARG A 429 -7.87 -21.76 -18.57
CA ARG A 429 -8.92 -22.02 -19.57
C ARG A 429 -8.59 -23.18 -20.51
N PHE A 430 -7.34 -23.35 -20.90
CA PHE A 430 -6.95 -24.28 -21.96
C PHE A 430 -6.24 -25.53 -21.45
N THR A 431 -6.04 -25.68 -20.12
CA THR A 431 -5.44 -26.88 -19.55
C THR A 431 -6.31 -27.48 -18.46
N GLY A 432 -6.14 -28.79 -18.23
CA GLY A 432 -6.74 -29.51 -17.10
C GLY A 432 -5.96 -29.43 -15.80
N LEU A 433 -4.97 -28.52 -15.69
CA LEU A 433 -4.12 -28.40 -14.50
C LEU A 433 -4.92 -28.02 -13.28
N HIS A 434 -4.57 -28.57 -12.12
CA HIS A 434 -5.15 -28.18 -10.85
C HIS A 434 -4.84 -26.71 -10.54
N VAL A 435 -5.79 -25.99 -9.93
CA VAL A 435 -5.65 -24.53 -9.66
C VAL A 435 -4.40 -24.15 -8.87
N LEU A 436 -3.96 -25.01 -7.94
CA LEU A 436 -2.71 -24.79 -7.18
C LEU A 436 -1.47 -24.82 -8.09
N ALA A 437 -1.46 -25.69 -9.11
CA ALA A 437 -0.38 -25.71 -10.08
C ALA A 437 -0.39 -24.44 -10.96
N VAL A 438 -1.56 -23.98 -11.38
CA VAL A 438 -1.70 -22.71 -12.13
C VAL A 438 -1.20 -21.55 -11.29
N PHE A 439 -1.62 -21.47 -10.03
CA PHE A 439 -1.18 -20.42 -9.11
C PHE A 439 0.34 -20.45 -8.88
N ALA A 440 0.91 -21.64 -8.63
CA ALA A 440 2.36 -21.81 -8.46
C ALA A 440 3.15 -21.44 -9.73
N MET A 441 2.66 -21.78 -10.93
CA MET A 441 3.30 -21.43 -12.20
C MET A 441 3.34 -19.93 -12.44
N VAL A 442 2.29 -19.18 -12.05
CA VAL A 442 2.31 -17.72 -12.11
C VAL A 442 3.37 -17.15 -11.17
N GLN A 443 3.49 -17.66 -9.94
CA GLN A 443 4.53 -17.24 -9.00
C GLN A 443 5.96 -17.60 -9.51
N VAL A 444 6.12 -18.76 -10.16
CA VAL A 444 7.39 -19.14 -10.81
C VAL A 444 7.71 -18.18 -11.96
N GLY A 445 6.71 -17.73 -12.71
CA GLY A 445 6.89 -16.73 -13.76
C GLY A 445 7.56 -15.45 -13.25
N ASP A 446 7.28 -15.05 -12.02
CA ASP A 446 7.90 -13.90 -11.38
C ASP A 446 9.41 -14.06 -11.10
N ILE A 447 9.98 -15.26 -11.23
CA ILE A 447 11.44 -15.47 -11.21
C ILE A 447 12.12 -14.69 -12.35
N LEU A 448 11.47 -14.63 -13.51
CA LEU A 448 11.97 -13.81 -14.62
C LEU A 448 12.05 -12.33 -14.21
N LYS A 449 11.05 -11.85 -13.49
CA LYS A 449 11.03 -10.51 -12.90
C LYS A 449 12.17 -10.33 -11.89
N CYS A 450 12.48 -11.35 -11.07
CA CYS A 450 13.62 -11.32 -10.15
C CYS A 450 14.96 -11.19 -10.89
N ILE A 451 15.15 -11.92 -11.98
CA ILE A 451 16.38 -11.86 -12.78
C ILE A 451 16.55 -10.45 -13.35
N VAL A 452 15.51 -9.88 -13.94
CA VAL A 452 15.52 -8.50 -14.47
C VAL A 452 15.82 -7.51 -13.36
N GLY A 453 15.14 -7.61 -12.20
CA GLY A 453 15.36 -6.76 -11.04
C GLY A 453 16.80 -6.82 -10.54
N PHE A 454 17.35 -8.03 -10.40
CA PHE A 454 18.74 -8.24 -10.00
C PHE A 454 19.72 -7.55 -10.96
N VAL A 455 19.53 -7.73 -12.27
CA VAL A 455 20.41 -7.13 -13.29
C VAL A 455 20.33 -5.59 -13.23
N LEU A 456 19.14 -5.02 -13.11
CA LEU A 456 18.94 -3.58 -13.06
C LEU A 456 19.56 -2.96 -11.79
N VAL A 457 19.33 -3.59 -10.64
CA VAL A 457 19.90 -3.13 -9.35
C VAL A 457 21.43 -3.24 -9.39
N LYS A 458 21.98 -4.37 -9.87
CA LYS A 458 23.43 -4.59 -9.97
C LYS A 458 24.12 -3.62 -10.92
N LYS A 459 23.50 -3.29 -12.07
CA LYS A 459 24.01 -2.29 -13.02
C LYS A 459 24.00 -0.87 -12.43
N GLY A 460 23.23 -0.62 -11.36
CA GLY A 460 23.18 0.68 -10.71
C GLY A 460 22.46 1.76 -11.53
N VAL A 461 21.54 1.38 -12.44
CA VAL A 461 20.78 2.33 -13.26
C VAL A 461 19.96 3.32 -12.45
N TRP A 462 19.69 2.97 -11.21
CA TRP A 462 18.94 3.76 -10.23
C TRP A 462 19.79 4.81 -9.48
N MET A 463 21.12 4.71 -9.53
CA MET A 463 22.01 5.64 -8.82
C MET A 463 22.03 7.01 -9.48
N GLN A 464 20.97 7.77 -9.27
CA GLN A 464 20.80 9.11 -9.84
C GLN A 464 20.34 10.11 -8.77
N ASN A 465 20.99 11.26 -8.74
CA ASN A 465 20.50 12.42 -8.01
C ASN A 465 19.66 13.26 -8.99
N ILE A 466 18.33 13.28 -8.80
CA ILE A 466 17.39 13.98 -9.70
C ILE A 466 17.09 15.40 -9.25
N VAL A 467 17.60 15.82 -8.10
CA VAL A 467 17.35 17.14 -7.50
C VAL A 467 18.58 18.05 -7.59
N SER A 468 19.79 17.50 -7.80
CA SER A 468 20.95 18.33 -8.10
C SER A 468 20.77 18.98 -9.48
N GLY A 469 20.91 20.28 -9.54
CA GLY A 469 20.75 21.07 -10.76
C GLY A 469 21.87 20.88 -11.80
N LYS A 470 22.48 19.70 -11.90
CA LYS A 470 23.46 19.33 -12.92
C LYS A 470 22.83 18.42 -13.96
#